data_dbafb077735cff1d6955f156808b75e6
#
_entry.id   dbafb077735cff1d6955f156808b75e6
#
_cell.length_a   1.000
_cell.length_b   1.000
_cell.length_c   1.000
_cell.angle_alpha   90.00
_cell.angle_beta   90.00
_cell.angle_gamma   90.00
#
_symmetry.space_group_name_H-M   'P 1'
#
loop_
_entity.id
_entity.type
_entity.pdbx_description
1 polymer ?
#
loop_
_entity_poly.entity_id
_entity_poly.type
_entity_poly.pdbx_seq_one_letter_code
_entity_poly.pdbx_strand_id
1 'polypeptide(L)'
;VARRYATALADVVTARGEAREVRDELTDWEQMMQSNSLLMEVFSNPTIPYEQKQKVLSQLIARARVRPTTANFLQVLLQNQRLADLSEVNKRFAQVLDERSGVVSADVTTARPVPQETQEALRARLSSMTGKNVRLSFQTDEELIGGIVARIGSTIYDGSVRNQLEQAKAKLTGK
;
A
#
# COMPACT_ATOMS: atom_id res chain seq x y z
N VAL A 1 -3.03 -3.70 -14.50
CA VAL A 1 -1.87 -4.61 -14.68
C VAL A 1 -1.28 -4.99 -13.33
N ALA A 2 -0.90 -4.04 -12.46
CA ALA A 2 -0.29 -4.28 -11.14
C ALA A 2 -1.11 -5.23 -10.25
N ARG A 3 -2.44 -5.09 -10.23
CA ARG A 3 -3.35 -5.95 -9.43
C ARG A 3 -3.22 -7.44 -9.81
N ARG A 4 -3.04 -7.76 -11.09
CA ARG A 4 -2.89 -9.16 -11.54
C ARG A 4 -1.62 -9.80 -11.00
N TYR A 5 -0.49 -9.09 -11.05
CA TYR A 5 0.78 -9.55 -10.46
C TYR A 5 0.68 -9.67 -8.94
N ALA A 6 0.09 -8.68 -8.28
CA ALA A 6 -0.12 -8.68 -6.84
C ALA A 6 -1.00 -9.86 -6.38
N THR A 7 -2.08 -10.15 -7.09
CA THR A 7 -2.97 -11.28 -6.76
C THR A 7 -2.26 -12.62 -6.98
N ALA A 8 -1.55 -12.79 -8.10
CA ALA A 8 -0.81 -14.02 -8.38
C ALA A 8 0.30 -14.27 -7.34
N LEU A 9 1.03 -13.22 -6.94
CA LEU A 9 2.02 -13.33 -5.87
C LEU A 9 1.37 -13.69 -4.55
N ALA A 10 0.26 -13.05 -4.20
CA ALA A 10 -0.47 -13.33 -2.96
C ALA A 10 -0.96 -14.78 -2.90
N ASP A 11 -1.36 -15.39 -4.03
CA ASP A 11 -1.71 -16.81 -4.09
C ASP A 11 -0.53 -17.70 -3.71
N VAL A 12 0.63 -17.44 -4.32
CA VAL A 12 1.85 -18.23 -4.08
C VAL A 12 2.35 -18.10 -2.65
N VAL A 13 2.46 -16.87 -2.11
CA VAL A 13 3.00 -16.65 -0.77
C VAL A 13 2.06 -17.13 0.33
N THR A 14 0.75 -17.08 0.10
CA THR A 14 -0.24 -17.61 1.04
C THR A 14 -0.15 -19.14 1.09
N ALA A 15 -0.04 -19.79 -0.05
CA ALA A 15 0.12 -21.24 -0.14
C ALA A 15 1.42 -21.74 0.52
N ARG A 16 2.47 -20.92 0.53
CA ARG A 16 3.78 -21.25 1.12
C ARG A 16 3.97 -20.75 2.55
N GLY A 17 3.07 -19.92 3.05
CA GLY A 17 3.20 -19.29 4.37
C GLY A 17 4.32 -18.24 4.44
N GLU A 18 4.72 -17.64 3.31
CA GLU A 18 5.84 -16.70 3.18
C GLU A 18 5.39 -15.24 2.99
N ALA A 19 4.13 -14.93 3.28
CA ALA A 19 3.53 -13.65 2.92
C ALA A 19 4.22 -12.44 3.57
N ARG A 20 4.62 -12.57 4.84
CA ARG A 20 5.29 -11.51 5.58
C ARG A 20 6.70 -11.27 5.05
N GLU A 21 7.45 -12.33 4.93
CA GLU A 21 8.86 -12.26 4.52
C GLU A 21 9.01 -11.74 3.10
N VAL A 22 8.19 -12.23 2.17
CA VAL A 22 8.20 -11.73 0.78
C VAL A 22 7.78 -10.27 0.71
N ARG A 23 6.83 -9.84 1.52
CA ARG A 23 6.43 -8.44 1.62
C ARG A 23 7.58 -7.56 2.10
N ASP A 24 8.28 -7.98 3.15
CA ASP A 24 9.40 -7.23 3.72
C ASP A 24 10.54 -7.14 2.69
N GLU A 25 10.91 -8.25 2.05
CA GLU A 25 11.93 -8.29 1.00
C GLU A 25 11.58 -7.39 -0.20
N LEU A 26 10.33 -7.38 -0.65
CA LEU A 26 9.91 -6.50 -1.76
C LEU A 26 9.89 -5.02 -1.36
N THR A 27 9.63 -4.71 -0.08
CA THR A 27 9.72 -3.35 0.44
C THR A 27 11.17 -2.87 0.45
N ASP A 28 12.10 -3.71 0.89
CA ASP A 28 13.53 -3.40 0.86
C ASP A 28 14.03 -3.18 -0.57
N TRP A 29 13.56 -4.00 -1.52
CA TRP A 29 13.86 -3.83 -2.95
C TRP A 29 13.33 -2.51 -3.49
N GLU A 30 12.13 -2.14 -3.15
CA GLU A 30 11.54 -0.86 -3.55
C GLU A 30 12.36 0.31 -3.02
N GLN A 31 12.74 0.28 -1.75
CA GLN A 31 13.58 1.31 -1.14
C GLN A 31 14.97 1.39 -1.81
N MET A 32 15.59 0.25 -2.09
CA MET A 32 16.87 0.20 -2.79
C MET A 32 16.77 0.81 -4.20
N MET A 33 15.72 0.51 -4.93
CA MET A 33 15.49 1.07 -6.27
C MET A 33 15.21 2.58 -6.21
N GLN A 34 14.40 3.04 -5.25
CA GLN A 34 14.10 4.46 -5.08
C GLN A 34 15.32 5.27 -4.63
N SER A 35 16.18 4.68 -3.80
CA SER A 35 17.42 5.32 -3.32
C SER A 35 18.50 5.40 -4.39
N ASN A 36 18.37 4.67 -5.49
CA ASN A 36 19.38 4.60 -6.55
C ASN A 36 18.76 4.89 -7.92
N SER A 37 18.87 6.16 -8.35
CA SER A 37 18.33 6.62 -9.63
C SER A 37 18.90 5.86 -10.84
N LEU A 38 20.16 5.41 -10.76
CA LEU A 38 20.80 4.63 -11.83
C LEU A 38 20.13 3.27 -12.02
N LEU A 39 19.69 2.63 -10.93
CA LEU A 39 18.95 1.36 -11.03
C LEU A 39 17.58 1.57 -11.69
N MET A 40 16.88 2.62 -11.30
CA MET A 40 15.61 2.97 -11.93
C MET A 40 15.79 3.28 -13.42
N GLU A 41 16.83 4.03 -13.79
CA GLU A 41 17.16 4.31 -15.17
C GLU A 41 17.45 3.03 -15.97
N VAL A 42 18.29 2.14 -15.45
CA VAL A 42 18.61 0.86 -16.10
C VAL A 42 17.36 0.03 -16.37
N PHE A 43 16.47 -0.11 -15.38
CA PHE A 43 15.30 -0.97 -15.53
C PHE A 43 14.15 -0.33 -16.32
N SER A 44 14.05 1.00 -16.34
CA SER A 44 13.02 1.73 -17.10
C SER A 44 13.42 2.02 -18.54
N ASN A 45 14.72 2.10 -18.85
CA ASN A 45 15.21 2.49 -20.16
C ASN A 45 14.99 1.37 -21.21
N PRO A 46 14.16 1.58 -22.24
CA PRO A 46 13.86 0.55 -23.24
C PRO A 46 15.06 0.25 -24.18
N THR A 47 16.06 1.12 -24.23
CA THR A 47 17.24 0.94 -25.12
C THR A 47 18.23 -0.06 -24.55
N ILE A 48 18.17 -0.35 -23.22
CA ILE A 48 19.05 -1.34 -22.60
C ILE A 48 18.50 -2.73 -22.87
N PRO A 49 19.32 -3.64 -23.49
CA PRO A 49 18.90 -5.01 -23.79
C PRO A 49 18.47 -5.78 -22.53
N TYR A 50 17.48 -6.64 -22.68
CA TYR A 50 16.96 -7.50 -21.61
C TYR A 50 18.07 -8.29 -20.89
N GLU A 51 19.01 -8.85 -21.64
CA GLU A 51 20.10 -9.65 -21.08
C GLU A 51 21.00 -8.87 -20.12
N GLN A 52 21.23 -7.59 -20.41
CA GLN A 52 22.00 -6.72 -19.51
C GLN A 52 21.23 -6.43 -18.24
N LYS A 53 19.95 -6.12 -18.35
CA LYS A 53 19.06 -5.92 -17.19
C LYS A 53 18.97 -7.18 -16.33
N GLN A 54 18.86 -8.35 -16.95
CA GLN A 54 18.83 -9.64 -16.27
C GLN A 54 20.12 -9.93 -15.50
N LYS A 55 21.30 -9.62 -16.07
CA LYS A 55 22.59 -9.77 -15.38
C LYS A 55 22.65 -8.88 -14.12
N VAL A 56 22.25 -7.61 -14.24
CA VAL A 56 22.21 -6.69 -13.10
C VAL A 56 21.25 -7.21 -12.02
N LEU A 57 20.03 -7.59 -12.40
CA LEU A 57 19.05 -8.13 -11.46
C LEU A 57 19.55 -9.38 -10.76
N SER A 58 20.15 -10.32 -11.50
CA SER A 58 20.69 -11.58 -10.92
C SER A 58 21.80 -11.33 -9.91
N GLN A 59 22.70 -10.37 -10.18
CA GLN A 59 23.74 -9.98 -9.24
C GLN A 59 23.18 -9.34 -7.96
N LEU A 60 22.16 -8.50 -8.10
CA LEU A 60 21.50 -7.89 -6.96
C LEU A 60 20.75 -8.93 -6.12
N ILE A 61 20.02 -9.85 -6.74
CA ILE A 61 19.34 -10.97 -6.07
C ILE A 61 20.36 -11.81 -5.27
N ALA A 62 21.49 -12.15 -5.87
CA ALA A 62 22.54 -12.93 -5.21
C ALA A 62 23.12 -12.21 -3.98
N ARG A 63 23.26 -10.88 -4.04
CA ARG A 63 23.74 -10.07 -2.90
C ARG A 63 22.71 -9.92 -1.80
N ALA A 64 21.45 -9.70 -2.17
CA ALA A 64 20.35 -9.49 -1.23
C ALA A 64 19.91 -10.79 -0.53
N ARG A 65 20.28 -11.96 -1.06
CA ARG A 65 19.94 -13.29 -0.51
C ARG A 65 18.43 -13.45 -0.25
N VAL A 66 17.61 -12.90 -1.14
CA VAL A 66 16.16 -13.00 -1.04
C VAL A 66 15.68 -14.44 -1.26
N ARG A 67 14.47 -14.72 -0.81
CA ARG A 67 13.80 -16.01 -1.02
C ARG A 67 13.63 -16.32 -2.51
N PRO A 68 13.59 -17.60 -2.90
CA PRO A 68 13.35 -17.99 -4.29
C PRO A 68 12.04 -17.43 -4.86
N THR A 69 11.01 -17.31 -4.02
CA THR A 69 9.71 -16.73 -4.41
C THR A 69 9.86 -15.27 -4.83
N THR A 70 10.57 -14.47 -4.03
CA THR A 70 10.85 -13.06 -4.34
C THR A 70 11.74 -12.93 -5.58
N ALA A 71 12.80 -13.74 -5.67
CA ALA A 71 13.71 -13.73 -6.81
C ALA A 71 12.98 -14.04 -8.12
N ASN A 72 12.17 -15.08 -8.14
CA ASN A 72 11.38 -15.46 -9.31
C ASN A 72 10.38 -14.38 -9.69
N PHE A 73 9.73 -13.76 -8.70
CA PHE A 73 8.78 -12.68 -8.95
C PHE A 73 9.43 -11.46 -9.59
N LEU A 74 10.59 -11.03 -9.09
CA LEU A 74 11.36 -9.93 -9.68
C LEU A 74 11.79 -10.24 -11.12
N GLN A 75 12.20 -11.49 -11.40
CA GLN A 75 12.53 -11.92 -12.76
C GLN A 75 11.29 -11.88 -13.69
N VAL A 76 10.12 -12.32 -13.22
CA VAL A 76 8.87 -12.23 -13.98
C VAL A 76 8.50 -10.76 -14.27
N LEU A 77 8.66 -9.86 -13.31
CA LEU A 77 8.44 -8.43 -13.54
C LEU A 77 9.41 -7.86 -14.58
N LEU A 78 10.69 -8.25 -14.52
CA LEU A 78 11.68 -7.82 -15.49
C LEU A 78 11.35 -8.34 -16.89
N GLN A 79 11.03 -9.63 -17.02
CA GLN A 79 10.67 -10.26 -18.28
C GLN A 79 9.49 -9.59 -18.98
N ASN A 80 8.54 -9.10 -18.19
CA ASN A 80 7.38 -8.38 -18.68
C ASN A 80 7.58 -6.86 -18.75
N GLN A 81 8.80 -6.35 -18.54
CA GLN A 81 9.15 -4.92 -18.52
C GLN A 81 8.32 -4.13 -17.49
N ARG A 82 8.06 -4.72 -16.34
CA ARG A 82 7.24 -4.16 -15.24
C ARG A 82 8.02 -3.96 -13.95
N LEU A 83 9.33 -4.17 -13.96
CA LEU A 83 10.13 -4.01 -12.75
C LEU A 83 10.15 -2.53 -12.26
N ALA A 84 10.06 -1.57 -13.18
CA ALA A 84 9.92 -0.16 -12.84
C ALA A 84 8.60 0.16 -12.12
N ASP A 85 7.56 -0.67 -12.32
CA ASP A 85 6.24 -0.52 -11.67
C ASP A 85 6.19 -1.20 -10.28
N LEU A 86 7.33 -1.65 -9.73
CA LEU A 86 7.40 -2.43 -8.48
C LEU A 86 6.67 -1.74 -7.32
N SER A 87 6.78 -0.42 -7.20
CA SER A 87 6.10 0.35 -6.15
C SER A 87 4.57 0.19 -6.21
N GLU A 88 3.98 0.30 -7.39
CA GLU A 88 2.54 0.12 -7.55
C GLU A 88 2.13 -1.34 -7.32
N VAL A 89 2.96 -2.29 -7.74
CA VAL A 89 2.73 -3.73 -7.48
C VAL A 89 2.79 -4.03 -5.99
N ASN A 90 3.76 -3.50 -5.25
CA ASN A 90 3.89 -3.68 -3.80
C ASN A 90 2.69 -3.09 -3.05
N LYS A 91 2.26 -1.90 -3.44
CA LYS A 91 1.07 -1.27 -2.86
C LYS A 91 -0.17 -2.17 -3.04
N ARG A 92 -0.38 -2.70 -4.24
CA ARG A 92 -1.48 -3.62 -4.52
C ARG A 92 -1.34 -4.96 -3.81
N PHE A 93 -0.12 -5.47 -3.70
CA PHE A 93 0.17 -6.71 -3.00
C PHE A 93 -0.16 -6.60 -1.51
N ALA A 94 0.25 -5.52 -0.85
CA ALA A 94 -0.13 -5.26 0.53
C ALA A 94 -1.66 -5.20 0.72
N GLN A 95 -2.37 -4.53 -0.19
CA GLN A 95 -3.84 -4.47 -0.15
C GLN A 95 -4.48 -5.86 -0.28
N VAL A 96 -4.02 -6.68 -1.23
CA VAL A 96 -4.55 -8.04 -1.42
C VAL A 96 -4.29 -8.92 -0.20
N LEU A 97 -3.11 -8.83 0.41
CA LEU A 97 -2.80 -9.56 1.64
C LEU A 97 -3.69 -9.12 2.81
N ASP A 98 -3.88 -7.82 2.98
CA ASP A 98 -4.74 -7.27 4.01
C ASP A 98 -6.21 -7.72 3.81
N GLU A 99 -6.72 -7.65 2.58
CA GLU A 99 -8.07 -8.15 2.22
C GLU A 99 -8.25 -9.63 2.58
N ARG A 100 -7.25 -10.47 2.31
CA ARG A 100 -7.28 -11.92 2.60
C ARG A 100 -7.15 -12.25 4.07
N SER A 101 -6.39 -11.46 4.80
CA SER A 101 -6.25 -11.63 6.26
C SER A 101 -7.43 -11.04 7.05
N GLY A 102 -8.44 -10.52 6.36
CA GLY A 102 -9.57 -9.84 7.01
C GLY A 102 -9.18 -8.51 7.66
N VAL A 103 -8.01 -7.98 7.33
CA VAL A 103 -7.57 -6.65 7.75
C VAL A 103 -8.00 -5.63 6.71
N VAL A 104 -8.66 -4.58 7.15
CA VAL A 104 -9.05 -3.45 6.30
C VAL A 104 -8.18 -2.24 6.66
N SER A 105 -7.50 -1.69 5.68
CA SER A 105 -6.76 -0.44 5.87
C SER A 105 -7.70 0.74 5.83
N ALA A 106 -7.60 1.61 6.81
CA ALA A 106 -8.33 2.87 6.87
C ALA A 106 -7.36 4.04 6.93
N ASP A 107 -7.43 4.91 5.94
CA ASP A 107 -6.69 6.18 5.94
C ASP A 107 -7.50 7.22 6.69
N VAL A 108 -6.93 7.76 7.75
CA VAL A 108 -7.57 8.74 8.62
C VAL A 108 -6.87 10.07 8.47
N THR A 109 -7.60 11.07 8.00
CA THR A 109 -7.12 12.44 7.89
C THR A 109 -7.68 13.27 9.04
N THR A 110 -6.81 13.98 9.75
CA THR A 110 -7.16 14.80 10.91
C THR A 110 -6.52 16.18 10.80
N ALA A 111 -7.15 17.19 11.40
CA ALA A 111 -6.59 18.55 11.45
C ALA A 111 -5.36 18.66 12.35
N ARG A 112 -5.20 17.77 13.32
CA ARG A 112 -4.10 17.77 14.29
C ARG A 112 -3.68 16.33 14.60
N PRO A 113 -2.44 16.11 15.08
CA PRO A 113 -2.00 14.80 15.54
C PRO A 113 -2.95 14.23 16.59
N VAL A 114 -3.29 12.94 16.44
CA VAL A 114 -4.25 12.26 17.31
C VAL A 114 -3.50 11.50 18.40
N PRO A 115 -3.85 11.69 19.69
CA PRO A 115 -3.28 10.91 20.78
C PRO A 115 -3.51 9.40 20.61
N GLN A 116 -2.58 8.58 21.12
CA GLN A 116 -2.62 7.12 20.93
C GLN A 116 -3.92 6.50 21.46
N GLU A 117 -4.41 6.96 22.60
CA GLU A 117 -5.66 6.50 23.20
C GLU A 117 -6.86 6.72 22.25
N THR A 118 -6.91 7.88 21.60
CA THR A 118 -7.95 8.20 20.61
C THR A 118 -7.80 7.34 19.34
N GLN A 119 -6.56 7.03 18.93
CA GLN A 119 -6.31 6.13 17.79
C GLN A 119 -6.85 4.73 18.08
N GLU A 120 -6.64 4.20 19.29
CA GLU A 120 -7.13 2.89 19.70
C GLU A 120 -8.67 2.85 19.79
N ALA A 121 -9.27 3.89 20.35
CA ALA A 121 -10.73 4.01 20.40
C ALA A 121 -11.35 4.08 19.00
N LEU A 122 -10.72 4.83 18.08
CA LEU A 122 -11.16 4.91 16.68
C LEU A 122 -11.04 3.56 15.97
N ARG A 123 -9.92 2.86 16.18
CA ARG A 123 -9.71 1.51 15.63
C ARG A 123 -10.78 0.54 16.10
N ALA A 124 -11.06 0.52 17.40
CA ALA A 124 -12.08 -0.34 17.99
C ALA A 124 -13.46 -0.06 17.39
N ARG A 125 -13.83 1.22 17.26
CA ARG A 125 -15.11 1.64 16.68
C ARG A 125 -15.24 1.26 15.21
N LEU A 126 -14.20 1.51 14.40
CA LEU A 126 -14.21 1.12 12.99
C LEU A 126 -14.19 -0.39 12.80
N SER A 127 -13.48 -1.14 13.64
CA SER A 127 -13.51 -2.61 13.64
C SER A 127 -14.90 -3.15 13.97
N SER A 128 -15.59 -2.55 14.94
CA SER A 128 -16.97 -2.90 15.27
C SER A 128 -17.95 -2.61 14.13
N MET A 129 -17.78 -1.49 13.44
CA MET A 129 -18.65 -1.09 12.32
C MET A 129 -18.43 -1.95 11.07
N THR A 130 -17.20 -2.36 10.81
CA THR A 130 -16.84 -3.14 9.61
C THR A 130 -16.88 -4.66 9.83
N GLY A 131 -16.89 -5.12 11.08
CA GLY A 131 -16.76 -6.53 11.45
C GLY A 131 -15.39 -7.12 11.11
N LYS A 132 -14.37 -6.28 10.86
CA LYS A 132 -13.02 -6.68 10.44
C LYS A 132 -11.96 -5.99 11.29
N ASN A 133 -10.75 -6.53 11.31
CA ASN A 133 -9.62 -5.84 11.91
C ASN A 133 -9.25 -4.62 11.05
N VAL A 134 -9.20 -3.45 11.68
CA VAL A 134 -8.87 -2.20 10.97
C VAL A 134 -7.45 -1.77 11.32
N ARG A 135 -6.64 -1.55 10.28
CA ARG A 135 -5.33 -0.90 10.38
C ARG A 135 -5.50 0.57 10.04
N LEU A 136 -5.12 1.44 10.96
CA LEU A 136 -5.21 2.89 10.78
C LEU A 136 -3.89 3.46 10.27
N SER A 137 -3.98 4.30 9.24
CA SER A 137 -2.91 5.18 8.76
C SER A 137 -3.38 6.61 8.98
N PHE A 138 -2.59 7.41 9.69
CA PHE A 138 -2.95 8.79 10.03
C PHE A 138 -2.19 9.77 9.15
N GLN A 139 -2.94 10.73 8.61
CA GLN A 139 -2.39 11.88 7.90
C GLN A 139 -2.94 13.15 8.54
N THR A 140 -2.10 14.19 8.59
CA THR A 140 -2.53 15.51 9.08
C THR A 140 -2.75 16.42 7.89
N ASP A 141 -3.91 17.07 7.84
CA ASP A 141 -4.27 18.06 6.85
C ASP A 141 -4.76 19.32 7.57
N GLU A 142 -3.98 20.38 7.47
CA GLU A 142 -4.27 21.66 8.12
C GLU A 142 -5.46 22.40 7.49
N GLU A 143 -5.86 22.02 6.26
CA GLU A 143 -7.05 22.57 5.60
C GLU A 143 -8.36 22.07 6.24
N LEU A 144 -8.30 20.98 7.00
CA LEU A 144 -9.41 20.53 7.82
C LEU A 144 -9.58 21.48 9.01
N ILE A 145 -10.69 22.19 9.06
CA ILE A 145 -11.05 23.08 10.17
C ILE A 145 -11.17 22.31 11.50
N GLY A 146 -11.46 21.01 11.43
CA GLY A 146 -11.59 20.09 12.55
C GLY A 146 -12.36 18.82 12.15
N GLY A 147 -12.38 17.85 13.06
CA GLY A 147 -13.01 16.57 12.83
C GLY A 147 -12.07 15.53 12.21
N ILE A 148 -12.64 14.42 11.76
CA ILE A 148 -11.93 13.25 11.25
C ILE A 148 -12.58 12.82 9.95
N VAL A 149 -11.78 12.60 8.93
CA VAL A 149 -12.20 11.94 7.69
C VAL A 149 -11.52 10.58 7.64
N ALA A 150 -12.30 9.51 7.61
CA ALA A 150 -11.79 8.15 7.50
C ALA A 150 -12.20 7.54 6.16
N ARG A 151 -11.22 7.06 5.39
CA ARG A 151 -11.44 6.33 4.15
C ARG A 151 -11.16 4.84 4.36
N ILE A 152 -12.16 4.01 4.14
CA ILE A 152 -12.05 2.56 4.23
C ILE A 152 -12.34 1.98 2.84
N GLY A 153 -11.30 1.59 2.11
CA GLY A 153 -11.44 1.14 0.72
C GLY A 153 -12.03 2.24 -0.16
N SER A 154 -13.21 2.02 -0.72
CA SER A 154 -13.96 3.01 -1.53
C SER A 154 -14.95 3.85 -0.72
N THR A 155 -15.13 3.56 0.56
CA THR A 155 -16.10 4.26 1.42
C THR A 155 -15.41 5.35 2.22
N ILE A 156 -15.96 6.55 2.20
CA ILE A 156 -15.47 7.70 2.95
C ILE A 156 -16.47 8.01 4.06
N TYR A 157 -15.97 8.02 5.28
CA TYR A 157 -16.69 8.47 6.49
C TYR A 157 -16.18 9.87 6.83
N ASP A 158 -16.93 10.88 6.44
CA ASP A 158 -16.58 12.27 6.66
C ASP A 158 -17.30 12.82 7.89
N GLY A 159 -16.56 12.87 9.00
CA GLY A 159 -16.95 13.47 10.26
C GLY A 159 -16.33 14.87 10.47
N SER A 160 -15.92 15.55 9.41
CA SER A 160 -15.37 16.91 9.50
C SER A 160 -16.38 17.93 9.99
N VAL A 161 -15.88 18.96 10.68
CA VAL A 161 -16.72 20.08 11.13
C VAL A 161 -17.38 20.79 9.94
N ARG A 162 -16.68 20.88 8.81
CA ARG A 162 -17.25 21.44 7.56
C ARG A 162 -18.50 20.70 7.14
N ASN A 163 -18.44 19.36 7.04
CA ASN A 163 -19.57 18.55 6.63
C ASN A 163 -20.73 18.63 7.64
N GLN A 164 -20.44 18.67 8.94
CA GLN A 164 -21.45 18.85 9.98
C GLN A 164 -22.15 20.21 9.87
N LEU A 165 -21.41 21.29 9.59
CA LEU A 165 -21.97 22.63 9.38
C LEU A 165 -22.82 22.69 8.09
N GLU A 166 -22.38 22.07 7.01
CA GLU A 166 -23.15 22.00 5.77
C GLU A 166 -24.46 21.23 5.95
N GLN A 167 -24.42 20.10 6.67
CA GLN A 167 -25.63 19.34 7.00
C GLN A 167 -26.57 20.11 7.93
N ALA A 168 -26.03 20.83 8.91
CA ALA A 168 -26.82 21.68 9.79
C ALA A 168 -27.48 22.83 9.01
N LYS A 169 -26.72 23.48 8.11
CA LYS A 169 -27.24 24.54 7.25
C LYS A 169 -28.34 24.03 6.32
N ALA A 170 -28.16 22.85 5.71
CA ALA A 170 -29.16 22.23 4.84
C ALA A 170 -30.48 21.92 5.60
N LYS A 171 -30.38 21.45 6.87
CA LYS A 171 -31.53 21.19 7.74
C LYS A 171 -32.26 22.46 8.13
N LEU A 172 -31.53 23.58 8.30
CA LEU A 172 -32.13 24.87 8.66
C LEU A 172 -32.73 25.61 7.48
N THR A 173 -32.24 25.39 6.25
CA THR A 173 -32.70 26.03 5.03
C THR A 173 -33.82 25.27 4.32
N GLY A 174 -34.25 24.11 4.83
CA GLY A 174 -35.46 23.40 4.35
C GLY A 174 -35.41 22.91 2.90
N LYS A 175 -34.22 22.63 2.38
CA LYS A 175 -34.05 22.00 1.06
C LYS A 175 -33.27 20.70 1.16
#